data_d26f3e02fccc9cd59d6129e7ae1c130b
#
_entry.id   d26f3e02fccc9cd59d6129e7ae1c130b
#
_cell.length_a   1.000
_cell.length_b   1.000
_cell.length_c   1.000
_cell.angle_alpha   90.00
_cell.angle_beta   90.00
_cell.angle_gamma   90.00
#
_symmetry.space_group_name_H-M   'P 1'
#
loop_
_entity.id
_entity.type
_entity.pdbx_description
1 polymer ?
#
loop_
_entity_poly.entity_id
_entity_poly.type
_entity_poly.pdbx_seq_one_letter_code
_entity_poly.pdbx_strand_id
1 'polypeptide(L)'
;FHIPYDENISDFTIILRNGARFVFCGADNPDKIKSLLRIERIIYEEADGISIDEYQVISGSIRGSSKHKFESFMFNPPKQEFWLFNYYMNNVDLEILYKNKVVETDKARIFHSTWRDNNFADQVRLEEKYSYMKSIDYFRWLRDSEGRLGFSESEYCLVPYTFIDKALKSKLVGNPKVDEICMGVDCARFGADETVITYRIGNEVMQPIKLKGKRGHEIAEYCLNLALDIKAKNSYKGKVNISVDDTGLGASTSDSLYKFKKDNRTKYASIIINEINFANKAKNEDLYSNFISEIAFYIKDLLINEKIKLPDNKELIEEMSLREYVLDNKNRQKLETKDEFKKKNNGRSPDTFDSLLMCFANKIKKNIVFF
;
A
#
# COMPACT_ATOMS: atom_id res chain seq x y z
N PHE A 1 -16.18 -41.05 -8.22
CA PHE A 1 -16.01 -42.08 -7.16
C PHE A 1 -17.21 -41.99 -6.24
N HIS A 2 -18.03 -43.06 -6.16
CA HIS A 2 -19.13 -43.15 -5.21
C HIS A 2 -18.58 -43.85 -3.96
N ILE A 3 -18.16 -43.09 -2.95
CA ILE A 3 -17.73 -43.63 -1.65
C ILE A 3 -18.98 -43.71 -0.78
N PRO A 4 -19.45 -44.91 -0.38
CA PRO A 4 -20.59 -45.05 0.47
C PRO A 4 -20.31 -44.51 1.89
N TYR A 5 -21.22 -43.70 2.40
CA TYR A 5 -21.11 -43.09 3.73
C TYR A 5 -22.47 -43.01 4.42
N ASP A 6 -22.42 -42.85 5.72
CA ASP A 6 -23.57 -42.49 6.57
C ASP A 6 -23.35 -41.04 7.02
N GLU A 7 -24.43 -40.22 6.98
CA GLU A 7 -24.39 -38.85 7.45
C GLU A 7 -25.29 -38.61 8.63
N ASN A 8 -24.82 -37.80 9.58
CA ASN A 8 -25.64 -37.25 10.64
C ASN A 8 -25.65 -35.74 10.56
N ILE A 9 -26.74 -35.20 10.04
CA ILE A 9 -26.93 -33.77 9.82
C ILE A 9 -26.95 -33.00 11.14
N SER A 10 -27.53 -33.59 12.19
CA SER A 10 -27.62 -32.91 13.50
C SER A 10 -26.27 -32.73 14.17
N ASP A 11 -25.36 -33.69 13.99
CA ASP A 11 -24.01 -33.66 14.57
C ASP A 11 -22.94 -33.21 13.60
N PHE A 12 -23.33 -32.83 12.39
CA PHE A 12 -22.39 -32.45 11.30
C PHE A 12 -21.28 -33.49 11.14
N THR A 13 -21.64 -34.75 10.98
CA THR A 13 -20.69 -35.88 10.94
C THR A 13 -20.96 -36.76 9.73
N ILE A 14 -19.88 -37.16 9.05
CA ILE A 14 -19.88 -38.16 7.98
C ILE A 14 -19.04 -39.36 8.46
N ILE A 15 -19.56 -40.56 8.33
CA ILE A 15 -18.86 -41.81 8.67
C ILE A 15 -18.74 -42.65 7.41
N LEU A 16 -17.51 -42.96 7.02
CA LEU A 16 -17.23 -43.85 5.90
C LEU A 16 -17.32 -45.32 6.32
N ARG A 17 -17.57 -46.22 5.38
CA ARG A 17 -17.66 -47.67 5.63
C ARG A 17 -16.39 -48.28 6.25
N ASN A 18 -15.24 -47.67 6.05
CA ASN A 18 -13.98 -48.09 6.67
C ASN A 18 -13.81 -47.59 8.13
N GLY A 19 -14.81 -46.93 8.68
CA GLY A 19 -14.81 -46.37 10.04
C GLY A 19 -14.17 -44.99 10.18
N ALA A 20 -13.68 -44.39 9.09
CA ALA A 20 -13.17 -42.99 9.11
C ALA A 20 -14.33 -42.02 9.35
N ARG A 21 -14.14 -41.11 10.27
CA ARG A 21 -15.14 -40.13 10.68
C ARG A 21 -14.69 -38.72 10.38
N PHE A 22 -15.51 -37.95 9.70
CA PHE A 22 -15.37 -36.51 9.51
C PHE A 22 -16.34 -35.78 10.42
N VAL A 23 -15.86 -34.80 11.15
CA VAL A 23 -16.66 -33.93 12.01
C VAL A 23 -16.46 -32.52 11.56
N PHE A 24 -17.55 -31.83 11.21
CA PHE A 24 -17.53 -30.43 10.82
C PHE A 24 -17.93 -29.56 12.00
N CYS A 25 -17.16 -28.56 12.34
CA CYS A 25 -17.46 -27.64 13.43
C CYS A 25 -16.87 -26.25 13.16
N GLY A 26 -17.51 -25.20 13.71
CA GLY A 26 -16.98 -23.86 13.70
C GLY A 26 -15.80 -23.70 14.66
N ALA A 27 -14.89 -22.78 14.38
CA ALA A 27 -13.77 -22.44 15.26
C ALA A 27 -14.18 -21.50 16.42
N ASP A 28 -15.38 -20.97 16.39
CA ASP A 28 -15.98 -20.06 17.38
C ASP A 28 -16.09 -20.67 18.80
N ASN A 29 -16.04 -21.99 18.89
CA ASN A 29 -16.03 -22.70 20.18
C ASN A 29 -14.91 -23.75 20.22
N PRO A 30 -13.64 -23.36 20.45
CA PRO A 30 -12.50 -24.27 20.48
C PRO A 30 -12.62 -25.38 21.57
N ASP A 31 -13.32 -25.12 22.66
CA ASP A 31 -13.51 -26.10 23.73
C ASP A 31 -14.37 -27.30 23.31
N LYS A 32 -15.30 -27.12 22.39
CA LYS A 32 -16.06 -28.20 21.77
C LYS A 32 -15.14 -29.15 21.00
N ILE A 33 -14.12 -28.62 20.33
CA ILE A 33 -13.13 -29.39 19.58
C ILE A 33 -12.26 -30.23 20.53
N LYS A 34 -11.90 -29.71 21.71
CA LYS A 34 -11.14 -30.44 22.73
C LYS A 34 -11.88 -31.69 23.24
N SER A 35 -13.21 -31.71 23.18
CA SER A 35 -14.00 -32.85 23.58
C SER A 35 -13.99 -34.01 22.56
N LEU A 36 -13.56 -33.76 21.34
CA LEU A 36 -13.46 -34.78 20.32
C LEU A 36 -12.28 -35.72 20.62
N LEU A 37 -12.54 -37.01 20.55
CA LEU A 37 -11.52 -38.04 20.83
C LEU A 37 -10.85 -38.50 19.53
N ARG A 38 -9.53 -38.75 19.59
CA ARG A 38 -8.74 -39.37 18.53
C ARG A 38 -8.71 -38.57 17.22
N ILE A 39 -8.58 -37.25 17.33
CA ILE A 39 -8.34 -36.43 16.14
C ILE A 39 -6.94 -36.72 15.60
N GLU A 40 -6.84 -37.11 14.36
CA GLU A 40 -5.56 -37.40 13.66
C GLU A 40 -5.20 -36.34 12.62
N ARG A 41 -6.22 -35.70 12.06
CA ARG A 41 -6.07 -34.69 11.02
C ARG A 41 -7.04 -33.54 11.25
N ILE A 42 -6.60 -32.33 11.02
CA ILE A 42 -7.44 -31.14 11.04
C ILE A 42 -7.28 -30.41 9.70
N ILE A 43 -8.40 -30.03 9.11
CA ILE A 43 -8.45 -29.20 7.94
C ILE A 43 -9.10 -27.89 8.36
N TYR A 44 -8.33 -26.81 8.27
CA TYR A 44 -8.80 -25.45 8.52
C TYR A 44 -9.20 -24.82 7.18
N GLU A 45 -10.48 -24.63 6.97
CA GLU A 45 -11.02 -23.91 5.84
C GLU A 45 -11.17 -22.43 6.25
N GLU A 46 -10.87 -21.50 5.34
CA GLU A 46 -10.82 -20.06 5.64
C GLU A 46 -9.92 -19.76 6.87
N ALA A 47 -8.73 -20.36 6.88
CA ALA A 47 -7.81 -20.28 8.01
C ALA A 47 -7.30 -18.87 8.33
N ASP A 48 -7.48 -17.91 7.41
CA ASP A 48 -7.22 -16.48 7.61
C ASP A 48 -8.17 -15.84 8.64
N GLY A 49 -9.29 -16.48 8.96
CA GLY A 49 -10.21 -16.08 10.04
C GLY A 49 -9.85 -16.57 11.43
N ILE A 50 -8.84 -17.45 11.60
CA ILE A 50 -8.50 -18.10 12.88
C ILE A 50 -7.36 -17.35 13.57
N SER A 51 -7.56 -16.95 14.83
CA SER A 51 -6.51 -16.35 15.64
C SER A 51 -5.47 -17.39 16.09
N ILE A 52 -4.27 -16.93 16.47
CA ILE A 52 -3.22 -17.81 16.98
C ILE A 52 -3.64 -18.53 18.26
N ASP A 53 -4.43 -17.91 19.12
CA ASP A 53 -4.90 -18.49 20.37
C ASP A 53 -5.90 -19.63 20.09
N GLU A 54 -6.85 -19.43 19.19
CA GLU A 54 -7.78 -20.47 18.74
C GLU A 54 -7.02 -21.64 18.10
N TYR A 55 -6.07 -21.34 17.23
CA TYR A 55 -5.22 -22.36 16.62
C TYR A 55 -4.49 -23.20 17.66
N GLN A 56 -3.87 -22.60 18.67
CA GLN A 56 -3.13 -23.33 19.71
C GLN A 56 -4.04 -24.29 20.49
N VAL A 57 -5.27 -23.85 20.76
CA VAL A 57 -6.28 -24.67 21.44
C VAL A 57 -6.70 -25.86 20.58
N ILE A 58 -6.98 -25.62 19.29
CA ILE A 58 -7.45 -26.63 18.34
C ILE A 58 -6.33 -27.63 18.02
N SER A 59 -5.15 -27.15 17.68
CA SER A 59 -3.97 -27.97 17.34
C SER A 59 -3.57 -28.89 18.51
N GLY A 60 -3.69 -28.40 19.76
CA GLY A 60 -3.49 -29.22 20.97
C GLY A 60 -4.46 -30.37 21.12
N SER A 61 -5.51 -30.45 20.30
CA SER A 61 -6.50 -31.54 20.32
C SER A 61 -6.12 -32.76 19.46
N ILE A 62 -5.05 -32.69 18.69
CA ILE A 62 -4.54 -33.80 17.89
C ILE A 62 -3.91 -34.85 18.79
N ARG A 63 -4.69 -35.89 19.15
CA ARG A 63 -4.31 -36.90 20.16
C ARG A 63 -4.40 -38.34 19.65
N GLY A 64 -4.66 -38.55 18.35
CA GLY A 64 -4.77 -39.88 17.75
C GLY A 64 -3.48 -40.70 17.87
N SER A 65 -3.60 -42.01 17.69
CA SER A 65 -2.50 -42.98 17.74
C SER A 65 -1.74 -43.09 16.40
N SER A 66 -2.25 -42.50 15.36
CA SER A 66 -1.61 -42.53 14.01
C SER A 66 -0.23 -41.88 14.04
N LYS A 67 0.70 -42.50 13.29
CA LYS A 67 2.00 -41.88 13.00
C LYS A 67 1.91 -40.72 11.98
N HIS A 68 0.79 -40.61 11.28
CA HIS A 68 0.55 -39.64 10.22
C HIS A 68 -0.45 -38.59 10.68
N LYS A 69 -0.04 -37.73 11.62
CA LYS A 69 -0.81 -36.58 12.06
C LYS A 69 -0.42 -35.37 11.24
N PHE A 70 -1.38 -34.64 10.71
CA PHE A 70 -1.09 -33.40 10.02
C PHE A 70 -2.26 -32.42 10.09
N GLU A 71 -1.93 -31.17 9.84
CA GLU A 71 -2.84 -30.06 9.72
C GLU A 71 -2.77 -29.51 8.30
N SER A 72 -3.91 -29.16 7.75
CA SER A 72 -4.02 -28.50 6.45
C SER A 72 -4.70 -27.16 6.61
N PHE A 73 -4.12 -26.12 6.08
CA PHE A 73 -4.66 -24.77 6.11
C PHE A 73 -5.02 -24.34 4.69
N MET A 74 -6.28 -23.99 4.47
CA MET A 74 -6.77 -23.42 3.24
C MET A 74 -7.24 -22.01 3.52
N PHE A 75 -6.67 -21.03 2.82
CA PHE A 75 -6.96 -19.61 3.03
C PHE A 75 -6.72 -18.80 1.76
N ASN A 76 -7.42 -17.69 1.67
CA ASN A 76 -7.10 -16.65 0.71
C ASN A 76 -5.87 -15.87 1.22
N PRO A 77 -5.06 -15.28 0.33
CA PRO A 77 -3.83 -14.61 0.74
C PRO A 77 -4.10 -13.56 1.83
N PRO A 78 -3.64 -13.76 3.08
CA PRO A 78 -3.83 -12.82 4.17
C PRO A 78 -2.78 -11.71 4.15
N LYS A 79 -2.89 -10.79 5.11
CA LYS A 79 -1.85 -9.80 5.40
C LYS A 79 -0.54 -10.48 5.80
N GLN A 80 0.60 -9.84 5.51
CA GLN A 80 1.91 -10.39 5.87
C GLN A 80 2.11 -10.54 7.39
N GLU A 81 1.45 -9.69 8.19
CA GLU A 81 1.48 -9.79 9.65
C GLU A 81 0.67 -10.95 10.20
N PHE A 82 -0.09 -11.64 9.38
CA PHE A 82 -0.89 -12.78 9.82
C PHE A 82 0.00 -13.88 10.40
N TRP A 83 -0.35 -14.39 11.57
CA TRP A 83 0.49 -15.32 12.36
C TRP A 83 0.92 -16.56 11.57
N LEU A 84 0.03 -17.09 10.71
CA LEU A 84 0.28 -18.30 9.92
C LEU A 84 1.39 -18.06 8.88
N PHE A 85 1.44 -16.85 8.27
CA PHE A 85 2.52 -16.45 7.39
C PHE A 85 3.85 -16.44 8.15
N ASN A 86 3.90 -15.75 9.29
CA ASN A 86 5.11 -15.67 10.11
C ASN A 86 5.58 -17.02 10.63
N TYR A 87 4.65 -17.93 10.91
CA TYR A 87 4.97 -19.24 11.46
C TYR A 87 5.49 -20.24 10.43
N TYR A 88 4.90 -20.27 9.21
CA TYR A 88 5.22 -21.28 8.19
C TYR A 88 5.94 -20.72 6.96
N MET A 89 5.83 -19.42 6.67
CA MET A 89 6.25 -18.84 5.41
C MET A 89 7.31 -17.74 5.53
N ASN A 90 7.77 -17.43 6.74
CA ASN A 90 8.69 -16.31 7.00
C ASN A 90 9.99 -16.35 6.15
N ASN A 91 10.47 -17.54 5.82
CA ASN A 91 11.70 -17.75 5.02
C ASN A 91 11.39 -18.27 3.60
N VAL A 92 10.16 -18.16 3.14
CA VAL A 92 9.77 -18.64 1.81
C VAL A 92 9.98 -17.52 0.79
N ASP A 93 10.71 -17.80 -0.27
CA ASP A 93 10.76 -16.93 -1.44
C ASP A 93 9.41 -17.04 -2.19
N LEU A 94 8.61 -16.00 -2.08
CA LEU A 94 7.28 -15.96 -2.68
C LEU A 94 7.29 -16.01 -4.19
N GLU A 95 8.29 -15.44 -4.86
CA GLU A 95 8.38 -15.49 -6.32
C GLU A 95 8.69 -16.94 -6.79
N ILE A 96 9.48 -17.69 -6.02
CA ILE A 96 9.69 -19.12 -6.25
C ILE A 96 8.39 -19.90 -6.04
N LEU A 97 7.63 -19.60 -4.96
CA LEU A 97 6.35 -20.25 -4.72
C LEU A 97 5.35 -19.97 -5.85
N TYR A 98 5.21 -18.73 -6.30
CA TYR A 98 4.28 -18.37 -7.38
C TYR A 98 4.66 -19.00 -8.71
N LYS A 99 5.97 -19.13 -8.99
CA LYS A 99 6.48 -19.75 -10.20
C LYS A 99 6.32 -21.27 -10.21
N ASN A 100 6.68 -21.91 -9.09
CA ASN A 100 6.75 -23.38 -9.01
C ASN A 100 5.46 -24.00 -8.47
N LYS A 101 4.53 -23.19 -7.96
CA LYS A 101 3.27 -23.61 -7.35
C LYS A 101 3.41 -24.38 -6.03
N VAL A 102 4.59 -24.87 -5.71
CA VAL A 102 4.87 -25.67 -4.49
C VAL A 102 6.25 -25.30 -3.95
N VAL A 103 6.34 -25.13 -2.64
CA VAL A 103 7.59 -25.01 -1.88
C VAL A 103 7.51 -25.90 -0.65
N GLU A 104 8.59 -26.58 -0.31
CA GLU A 104 8.74 -27.37 0.91
C GLU A 104 9.69 -26.67 1.87
N THR A 105 9.31 -26.62 3.12
CA THR A 105 10.13 -26.14 4.24
C THR A 105 10.32 -27.27 5.26
N ASP A 106 11.10 -27.04 6.30
CA ASP A 106 11.23 -27.94 7.43
C ASP A 106 9.92 -28.16 8.22
N LYS A 107 8.98 -27.23 8.09
CA LYS A 107 7.71 -27.23 8.86
C LYS A 107 6.48 -27.56 8.04
N ALA A 108 6.51 -27.24 6.73
CA ALA A 108 5.30 -27.33 5.91
C ALA A 108 5.60 -27.54 4.44
N ARG A 109 4.63 -28.13 3.75
CA ARG A 109 4.55 -28.11 2.30
C ARG A 109 3.50 -27.09 1.88
N ILE A 110 3.90 -26.08 1.13
CA ILE A 110 3.10 -24.92 0.81
C ILE A 110 2.71 -24.97 -0.67
N PHE A 111 1.42 -24.83 -0.94
CA PHE A 111 0.86 -24.84 -2.29
C PHE A 111 0.29 -23.47 -2.61
N HIS A 112 0.59 -22.99 -3.81
CA HIS A 112 -0.05 -21.83 -4.39
C HIS A 112 -0.99 -22.27 -5.52
N SER A 113 -2.25 -21.89 -5.42
CA SER A 113 -3.25 -22.15 -6.46
C SER A 113 -4.06 -20.90 -6.77
N THR A 114 -4.59 -20.85 -7.97
CA THR A 114 -5.48 -19.79 -8.45
C THR A 114 -6.71 -20.43 -9.07
N TRP A 115 -7.69 -19.62 -9.43
CA TRP A 115 -8.88 -20.09 -10.15
C TRP A 115 -8.54 -20.82 -11.47
N ARG A 116 -7.37 -20.52 -12.08
CA ARG A 116 -6.91 -21.18 -13.32
C ARG A 116 -6.53 -22.64 -13.09
N ASP A 117 -6.22 -23.00 -11.86
CA ASP A 117 -5.87 -24.38 -11.48
C ASP A 117 -7.15 -25.23 -11.21
N ASN A 118 -8.35 -24.62 -11.23
CA ASN A 118 -9.62 -25.30 -11.03
C ASN A 118 -10.28 -25.65 -12.36
N ASN A 119 -10.18 -26.91 -12.76
CA ASN A 119 -10.75 -27.43 -14.02
C ASN A 119 -12.30 -27.44 -14.07
N PHE A 120 -12.95 -27.26 -12.94
CA PHE A 120 -14.43 -27.20 -12.84
C PHE A 120 -14.97 -25.77 -12.88
N ALA A 121 -14.09 -24.78 -12.86
CA ALA A 121 -14.50 -23.38 -12.91
C ALA A 121 -14.83 -22.95 -14.36
N ASP A 122 -15.78 -22.04 -14.50
CA ASP A 122 -16.04 -21.38 -15.78
C ASP A 122 -14.91 -20.38 -16.09
N GLN A 123 -13.91 -20.89 -16.81
CA GLN A 123 -12.67 -20.16 -17.10
C GLN A 123 -12.94 -18.87 -17.90
N VAL A 124 -13.90 -18.90 -18.83
CA VAL A 124 -14.22 -17.74 -19.68
C VAL A 124 -14.81 -16.62 -18.84
N ARG A 125 -15.81 -16.94 -18.04
CA ARG A 125 -16.46 -15.97 -17.16
C ARG A 125 -15.50 -15.38 -16.11
N LEU A 126 -14.61 -16.19 -15.56
CA LEU A 126 -13.62 -15.73 -14.58
C LEU A 126 -12.53 -14.87 -15.22
N GLU A 127 -12.10 -15.17 -16.45
CA GLU A 127 -11.17 -14.31 -17.18
C GLU A 127 -11.76 -12.93 -17.44
N GLU A 128 -13.02 -12.84 -17.88
CA GLU A 128 -13.72 -11.57 -18.07
C GLU A 128 -13.81 -10.78 -16.75
N LYS A 129 -14.26 -11.45 -15.66
CA LYS A 129 -14.36 -10.85 -14.32
C LYS A 129 -13.02 -10.28 -13.85
N TYR A 130 -11.96 -11.06 -13.94
CA TYR A 130 -10.66 -10.66 -13.41
C TYR A 130 -9.93 -9.67 -14.32
N SER A 131 -10.17 -9.70 -15.64
CA SER A 131 -9.68 -8.67 -16.56
C SER A 131 -10.30 -7.31 -16.26
N TYR A 132 -11.61 -7.28 -15.98
CA TYR A 132 -12.29 -6.07 -15.54
C TYR A 132 -11.76 -5.60 -14.16
N MET A 133 -11.64 -6.51 -13.19
CA MET A 133 -11.08 -6.20 -11.87
C MET A 133 -9.68 -5.58 -11.99
N LYS A 134 -8.81 -6.14 -12.83
CA LYS A 134 -7.45 -5.64 -13.06
C LYS A 134 -7.43 -4.19 -13.52
N SER A 135 -8.41 -3.77 -14.32
CA SER A 135 -8.51 -2.42 -14.85
C SER A 135 -8.95 -1.39 -13.81
N ILE A 136 -9.74 -1.80 -12.82
CA ILE A 136 -10.30 -0.90 -11.80
C ILE A 136 -9.59 -0.99 -10.45
N ASP A 137 -9.09 -2.18 -10.09
CA ASP A 137 -8.39 -2.42 -8.82
C ASP A 137 -7.31 -3.47 -9.00
N TYR A 138 -6.11 -3.01 -9.37
CA TYR A 138 -4.97 -3.87 -9.67
C TYR A 138 -4.53 -4.71 -8.45
N PHE A 139 -4.62 -4.16 -7.24
CA PHE A 139 -4.16 -4.87 -6.04
C PHE A 139 -5.14 -5.95 -5.61
N ARG A 140 -6.43 -5.65 -5.70
CA ARG A 140 -7.46 -6.66 -5.50
C ARG A 140 -7.35 -7.78 -6.53
N TRP A 141 -7.04 -7.44 -7.78
CA TRP A 141 -6.76 -8.43 -8.80
C TRP A 141 -5.54 -9.30 -8.46
N LEU A 142 -4.44 -8.72 -7.96
CA LEU A 142 -3.27 -9.50 -7.52
C LEU A 142 -3.61 -10.46 -6.38
N ARG A 143 -4.45 -10.04 -5.44
CA ARG A 143 -4.91 -10.88 -4.33
C ARG A 143 -5.87 -11.96 -4.81
N ASP A 144 -7.00 -11.56 -5.43
CA ASP A 144 -8.14 -12.43 -5.69
C ASP A 144 -7.95 -13.30 -6.95
N SER A 145 -7.23 -12.81 -7.96
CA SER A 145 -6.97 -13.54 -9.20
C SER A 145 -5.66 -14.29 -9.17
N GLU A 146 -4.59 -13.64 -8.70
CA GLU A 146 -3.24 -14.19 -8.75
C GLU A 146 -2.82 -14.85 -7.43
N GLY A 147 -3.66 -14.80 -6.39
CA GLY A 147 -3.39 -15.42 -5.09
C GLY A 147 -2.13 -14.90 -4.41
N ARG A 148 -1.74 -13.65 -4.66
CA ARG A 148 -0.51 -13.09 -4.14
C ARG A 148 -0.67 -12.59 -2.71
N LEU A 149 0.26 -12.96 -1.84
CA LEU A 149 0.34 -12.53 -0.45
C LEU A 149 0.79 -11.07 -0.34
N GLY A 150 0.41 -10.41 0.75
CA GLY A 150 0.83 -9.04 1.05
C GLY A 150 -0.01 -7.94 0.39
N PHE A 151 -1.05 -8.29 -0.38
CA PHE A 151 -1.99 -7.36 -0.99
C PHE A 151 -3.35 -7.29 -0.27
N SER A 152 -3.48 -7.95 0.86
CA SER A 152 -4.67 -7.92 1.72
C SER A 152 -4.54 -6.93 2.89
N GLU A 153 -3.59 -6.00 2.81
CA GLU A 153 -3.68 -4.77 3.58
C GLU A 153 -5.03 -4.14 3.24
N SER A 154 -5.62 -3.35 4.11
CA SER A 154 -6.96 -2.79 3.93
C SER A 154 -7.44 -2.76 2.46
N GLU A 155 -8.65 -3.19 2.16
CA GLU A 155 -9.24 -3.09 0.79
C GLU A 155 -9.09 -1.68 0.19
N TYR A 156 -8.72 -0.74 1.03
CA TYR A 156 -8.58 0.68 0.78
C TYR A 156 -7.13 1.17 0.77
N CYS A 157 -6.13 0.29 0.94
CA CYS A 157 -4.73 0.68 0.90
C CYS A 157 -4.38 1.37 -0.44
N LEU A 158 -3.82 2.56 -0.37
CA LEU A 158 -3.43 3.29 -1.59
C LEU A 158 -2.30 2.56 -2.32
N VAL A 159 -1.24 2.18 -1.60
CA VAL A 159 -0.05 1.53 -2.17
C VAL A 159 0.45 0.43 -1.23
N PRO A 160 0.35 -0.84 -1.62
CA PRO A 160 0.96 -1.93 -0.87
C PRO A 160 2.47 -1.80 -0.73
N TYR A 161 2.98 -2.22 0.41
CA TYR A 161 4.40 -2.13 0.77
C TYR A 161 5.35 -2.76 -0.27
N THR A 162 4.92 -3.81 -0.95
CA THR A 162 5.72 -4.48 -1.98
C THR A 162 6.14 -3.55 -3.13
N PHE A 163 5.30 -2.58 -3.51
CA PHE A 163 5.67 -1.59 -4.53
C PHE A 163 6.56 -0.48 -3.97
N ILE A 164 6.37 -0.14 -2.70
CA ILE A 164 7.26 0.77 -1.98
C ILE A 164 8.66 0.13 -1.90
N ASP A 165 8.77 -1.13 -1.49
CA ASP A 165 10.03 -1.88 -1.42
C ASP A 165 10.76 -1.96 -2.76
N LYS A 166 10.03 -2.21 -3.86
CA LYS A 166 10.60 -2.15 -5.21
C LYS A 166 11.14 -0.77 -5.55
N ALA A 167 10.44 0.29 -5.18
CA ALA A 167 10.88 1.65 -5.44
C ALA A 167 12.11 2.05 -4.59
N LEU A 168 12.24 1.52 -3.37
CA LEU A 168 13.45 1.67 -2.53
C LEU A 168 14.67 1.00 -3.18
N LYS A 169 14.48 -0.16 -3.80
CA LYS A 169 15.53 -0.93 -4.50
C LYS A 169 15.79 -0.48 -5.93
N SER A 170 15.01 0.46 -6.44
CA SER A 170 15.09 0.96 -7.81
C SER A 170 16.47 1.55 -8.11
N LYS A 171 17.01 1.20 -9.28
CA LYS A 171 18.27 1.75 -9.82
C LYS A 171 18.07 3.04 -10.63
N LEU A 172 16.84 3.54 -10.68
CA LEU A 172 16.52 4.78 -11.35
C LEU A 172 17.34 5.92 -10.74
N VAL A 173 17.97 6.73 -11.59
CA VAL A 173 18.72 7.93 -11.18
C VAL A 173 18.20 9.10 -12.01
N GLY A 174 17.78 10.16 -11.34
CA GLY A 174 17.41 11.40 -11.99
C GLY A 174 18.60 12.07 -12.63
N ASN A 175 18.44 12.50 -13.86
CA ASN A 175 19.49 13.27 -14.56
C ASN A 175 19.26 14.76 -14.35
N PRO A 176 19.99 15.41 -13.42
CA PRO A 176 19.75 16.82 -13.09
C PRO A 176 20.07 17.80 -14.21
N LYS A 177 20.65 17.35 -15.33
CA LYS A 177 20.92 18.23 -16.49
C LYS A 177 19.70 18.41 -17.38
N VAL A 178 18.79 17.41 -17.42
CA VAL A 178 17.63 17.38 -18.33
C VAL A 178 16.30 17.20 -17.60
N ASP A 179 16.32 16.50 -16.45
CA ASP A 179 15.11 16.24 -15.69
C ASP A 179 14.67 17.45 -14.89
N GLU A 180 13.37 17.61 -14.72
CA GLU A 180 12.84 18.68 -13.89
C GLU A 180 13.16 18.46 -12.40
N ILE A 181 13.42 19.57 -11.70
CA ILE A 181 13.58 19.59 -10.25
C ILE A 181 12.33 20.21 -9.64
N CYS A 182 11.68 19.46 -8.77
CA CYS A 182 10.47 19.89 -8.07
C CYS A 182 10.61 19.67 -6.58
N MET A 183 10.18 20.64 -5.81
CA MET A 183 10.15 20.65 -4.36
C MET A 183 8.70 20.79 -3.90
N GLY A 184 8.30 19.99 -2.92
CA GLY A 184 7.01 20.07 -2.23
C GLY A 184 7.23 20.45 -0.77
N VAL A 185 6.42 21.36 -0.26
CA VAL A 185 6.57 21.93 1.08
C VAL A 185 5.24 21.81 1.82
N ASP A 186 5.18 20.89 2.77
CA ASP A 186 4.06 20.78 3.71
C ASP A 186 4.36 21.59 4.97
N CYS A 187 3.67 22.71 5.14
CA CYS A 187 3.94 23.68 6.19
C CYS A 187 3.16 23.33 7.46
N ALA A 188 3.85 23.08 8.57
CA ALA A 188 3.24 22.88 9.86
C ALA A 188 2.85 24.22 10.56
N ARG A 189 1.77 24.18 11.35
CA ARG A 189 1.40 25.30 12.26
C ARG A 189 2.35 25.32 13.45
N PHE A 190 2.43 26.49 14.12
CA PHE A 190 3.18 26.64 15.37
C PHE A 190 2.77 25.57 16.40
N GLY A 191 3.72 24.80 16.89
CA GLY A 191 3.50 23.76 17.88
C GLY A 191 4.46 22.58 17.73
N ALA A 192 3.95 21.39 17.97
CA ALA A 192 4.70 20.15 17.89
C ALA A 192 4.93 19.66 16.44
N ASP A 193 4.18 20.17 15.47
CA ASP A 193 4.25 19.72 14.07
C ASP A 193 5.48 20.30 13.36
N GLU A 194 6.05 19.52 12.45
CA GLU A 194 7.26 19.87 11.69
C GLU A 194 6.90 20.18 10.24
N THR A 195 7.46 21.26 9.68
CA THR A 195 7.40 21.52 8.23
C THR A 195 8.27 20.49 7.51
N VAL A 196 7.72 19.81 6.52
CA VAL A 196 8.45 18.82 5.72
C VAL A 196 8.66 19.32 4.30
N ILE A 197 9.90 19.23 3.84
CA ILE A 197 10.30 19.60 2.48
C ILE A 197 10.84 18.36 1.80
N THR A 198 10.19 17.92 0.73
CA THR A 198 10.66 16.86 -0.14
C THR A 198 11.01 17.44 -1.51
N TYR A 199 12.04 16.93 -2.18
CA TYR A 199 12.29 17.30 -3.57
C TYR A 199 12.65 16.08 -4.42
N ARG A 200 12.47 16.20 -5.72
CA ARG A 200 12.78 15.16 -6.71
C ARG A 200 13.54 15.71 -7.89
N ILE A 201 14.33 14.86 -8.50
CA ILE A 201 14.99 15.10 -9.80
C ILE A 201 14.43 14.04 -10.76
N GLY A 202 13.66 14.46 -11.75
CA GLY A 202 12.85 13.51 -12.54
C GLY A 202 11.88 12.75 -11.63
N ASN A 203 12.03 11.44 -11.57
CA ASN A 203 11.26 10.57 -10.70
C ASN A 203 12.11 9.96 -9.56
N GLU A 204 13.33 10.44 -9.35
CA GLU A 204 14.11 10.10 -8.16
C GLU A 204 13.77 11.07 -7.04
N VAL A 205 13.21 10.55 -5.97
CA VAL A 205 12.82 11.30 -4.76
C VAL A 205 14.00 11.32 -3.79
N MET A 206 14.30 12.48 -3.26
CA MET A 206 15.38 12.68 -2.29
C MET A 206 14.88 12.60 -0.86
N GLN A 207 15.80 12.45 0.10
CA GLN A 207 15.48 12.42 1.52
C GLN A 207 14.69 13.66 1.94
N PRO A 208 13.55 13.49 2.63
CA PRO A 208 12.79 14.60 3.19
C PRO A 208 13.61 15.39 4.22
N ILE A 209 13.43 16.69 4.22
CA ILE A 209 14.07 17.63 5.16
C ILE A 209 13.00 18.15 6.10
N LYS A 210 13.26 18.13 7.39
CA LYS A 210 12.34 18.60 8.42
C LYS A 210 12.84 19.89 9.07
N LEU A 211 11.93 20.85 9.17
CA LEU A 211 12.17 22.13 9.84
C LEU A 211 11.22 22.28 11.03
N LYS A 212 11.78 22.53 12.20
CA LYS A 212 11.05 22.65 13.45
C LYS A 212 10.95 24.11 13.92
N GLY A 213 9.76 24.55 14.33
CA GLY A 213 9.56 25.86 14.95
C GLY A 213 9.85 27.05 14.03
N LYS A 214 9.77 26.89 12.71
CA LYS A 214 10.03 27.94 11.73
C LYS A 214 8.77 28.72 11.37
N ARG A 215 8.95 30.04 11.14
CA ARG A 215 7.88 30.91 10.62
C ARG A 215 7.81 30.84 9.11
N GLY A 216 6.69 31.20 8.51
CA GLY A 216 6.49 31.13 7.05
C GLY A 216 7.58 31.82 6.23
N HIS A 217 8.07 33.01 6.65
CA HIS A 217 9.17 33.69 5.96
C HIS A 217 10.52 32.99 6.07
N GLU A 218 10.81 32.31 7.22
CA GLU A 218 12.04 31.52 7.39
C GLU A 218 11.98 30.26 6.54
N ILE A 219 10.81 29.60 6.43
CA ILE A 219 10.59 28.46 5.57
C ILE A 219 10.77 28.87 4.10
N ALA A 220 10.18 30.01 3.70
CA ALA A 220 10.29 30.55 2.35
C ALA A 220 11.76 30.84 1.97
N GLU A 221 12.51 31.49 2.86
CA GLU A 221 13.93 31.77 2.63
C GLU A 221 14.74 30.48 2.52
N TYR A 222 14.50 29.52 3.39
CA TYR A 222 15.14 28.21 3.35
C TYR A 222 14.87 27.49 2.02
N CYS A 223 13.60 27.42 1.58
CA CYS A 223 13.23 26.80 0.30
C CYS A 223 13.90 27.46 -0.91
N LEU A 224 13.97 28.79 -0.94
CA LEU A 224 14.62 29.53 -2.02
C LEU A 224 16.12 29.26 -2.07
N ASN A 225 16.80 29.26 -0.92
CA ASN A 225 18.23 28.98 -0.84
C ASN A 225 18.52 27.51 -1.19
N LEU A 226 17.74 26.57 -0.66
CA LEU A 226 17.86 25.15 -1.01
C LEU A 226 17.67 24.91 -2.52
N ALA A 227 16.69 25.57 -3.14
CA ALA A 227 16.45 25.44 -4.59
C ALA A 227 17.66 25.95 -5.40
N LEU A 228 18.30 27.06 -4.98
CA LEU A 228 19.52 27.57 -5.61
C LEU A 228 20.71 26.63 -5.39
N ASP A 229 20.87 26.07 -4.18
CA ASP A 229 21.94 25.13 -3.86
C ASP A 229 21.82 23.84 -4.67
N ILE A 230 20.63 23.26 -4.76
CA ILE A 230 20.37 22.08 -5.59
C ILE A 230 20.71 22.39 -7.06
N LYS A 231 20.29 23.55 -7.54
CA LYS A 231 20.57 24.00 -8.90
C LYS A 231 22.06 24.16 -9.16
N ALA A 232 22.79 24.77 -8.24
CA ALA A 232 24.23 24.98 -8.36
C ALA A 232 25.02 23.66 -8.30
N LYS A 233 24.74 22.81 -7.30
CA LYS A 233 25.39 21.50 -7.15
C LYS A 233 25.23 20.59 -8.38
N ASN A 234 24.10 20.67 -9.05
CA ASN A 234 23.78 19.82 -10.20
C ASN A 234 24.05 20.53 -11.55
N SER A 235 24.56 21.74 -11.55
CA SER A 235 24.72 22.57 -12.78
C SER A 235 23.43 22.65 -13.59
N TYR A 236 22.28 22.66 -12.91
CA TYR A 236 20.97 22.63 -13.54
C TYR A 236 20.59 23.98 -14.16
N LYS A 237 20.34 24.00 -15.46
CA LYS A 237 20.01 25.24 -16.20
C LYS A 237 18.49 25.52 -16.24
N GLY A 238 17.68 24.55 -15.94
CA GLY A 238 16.22 24.68 -15.95
C GLY A 238 15.68 25.49 -14.77
N LYS A 239 14.36 25.54 -14.66
CA LYS A 239 13.66 26.19 -13.57
C LYS A 239 13.31 25.16 -12.49
N VAL A 240 13.55 25.51 -11.21
CA VAL A 240 13.12 24.69 -10.06
C VAL A 240 11.69 25.08 -9.68
N ASN A 241 10.83 24.10 -9.58
CA ASN A 241 9.44 24.28 -9.12
C ASN A 241 9.38 24.09 -7.61
N ILE A 242 8.81 25.05 -6.89
CA ILE A 242 8.47 24.94 -5.46
C ILE A 242 6.95 24.94 -5.37
N SER A 243 6.39 23.87 -4.86
CA SER A 243 4.95 23.69 -4.61
C SER A 243 4.68 23.78 -3.13
N VAL A 244 3.77 24.64 -2.71
CA VAL A 244 3.40 24.90 -1.31
C VAL A 244 1.89 24.81 -1.19
N ASP A 245 1.38 24.27 -0.08
CA ASP A 245 -0.04 24.34 0.24
C ASP A 245 -0.47 25.81 0.39
N ASP A 246 -1.58 26.19 -0.22
CA ASP A 246 -2.13 27.56 -0.15
C ASP A 246 -3.02 27.79 1.09
N THR A 247 -3.12 26.81 1.99
CA THR A 247 -3.98 26.87 3.18
C THR A 247 -3.17 27.10 4.47
N GLY A 248 -3.77 27.84 5.38
CA GLY A 248 -3.20 28.05 6.72
C GLY A 248 -1.81 28.69 6.71
N LEU A 249 -0.79 28.04 7.29
CA LEU A 249 0.59 28.56 7.33
C LEU A 249 1.26 28.50 5.96
N GLY A 250 0.83 27.60 5.11
CA GLY A 250 1.31 27.49 3.73
C GLY A 250 1.06 28.79 2.96
N ALA A 251 -0.10 29.44 3.15
CA ALA A 251 -0.39 30.74 2.54
C ALA A 251 0.64 31.81 2.95
N SER A 252 0.99 31.88 4.23
CA SER A 252 2.02 32.84 4.71
C SER A 252 3.41 32.54 4.14
N THR A 253 3.72 31.26 3.92
CA THR A 253 4.97 30.83 3.27
C THR A 253 4.96 31.19 1.80
N SER A 254 3.85 30.96 1.11
CA SER A 254 3.65 31.33 -0.29
C SER A 254 3.79 32.84 -0.51
N ASP A 255 3.11 33.65 0.28
CA ASP A 255 3.24 35.12 0.24
C ASP A 255 4.69 35.56 0.41
N SER A 256 5.40 34.94 1.34
CA SER A 256 6.81 35.25 1.60
C SER A 256 7.71 34.85 0.42
N LEU A 257 7.46 33.69 -0.20
CA LEU A 257 8.16 33.24 -1.41
C LEU A 257 7.98 34.25 -2.57
N TYR A 258 6.74 34.69 -2.81
CA TYR A 258 6.46 35.68 -3.87
C TYR A 258 7.11 37.02 -3.56
N LYS A 259 7.05 37.47 -2.28
CA LYS A 259 7.70 38.71 -1.85
C LYS A 259 9.21 38.66 -2.09
N PHE A 260 9.89 37.64 -1.59
CA PHE A 260 11.34 37.50 -1.76
C PHE A 260 11.75 37.40 -3.24
N LYS A 261 10.95 36.70 -4.05
CA LYS A 261 11.18 36.62 -5.48
C LYS A 261 10.97 37.95 -6.17
N LYS A 262 9.99 38.76 -5.76
CA LYS A 262 9.74 40.11 -6.29
C LYS A 262 10.87 41.05 -5.93
N ASP A 263 11.37 41.00 -4.68
CA ASP A 263 12.41 41.87 -4.16
C ASP A 263 13.79 41.51 -4.77
N ASN A 264 14.00 40.26 -5.17
CA ASN A 264 15.27 39.77 -5.73
C ASN A 264 15.06 39.02 -7.07
N ARG A 265 14.45 39.66 -8.04
CA ARG A 265 14.02 39.06 -9.31
C ARG A 265 15.14 38.32 -10.04
N THR A 266 16.35 38.93 -10.12
CA THR A 266 17.49 38.33 -10.81
C THR A 266 17.96 37.07 -10.11
N LYS A 267 18.10 37.09 -8.78
CA LYS A 267 18.56 35.96 -7.97
C LYS A 267 17.60 34.74 -8.10
N TYR A 268 16.29 34.98 -8.05
CA TYR A 268 15.27 33.94 -8.07
C TYR A 268 14.55 33.77 -9.41
N ALA A 269 15.12 34.28 -10.51
CA ALA A 269 14.52 34.19 -11.84
C ALA A 269 14.23 32.74 -12.28
N SER A 270 15.08 31.81 -11.85
CA SER A 270 14.95 30.40 -12.20
C SER A 270 14.04 29.57 -11.27
N ILE A 271 13.31 30.20 -10.37
CA ILE A 271 12.38 29.51 -9.45
C ILE A 271 10.94 29.80 -9.88
N ILE A 272 10.13 28.73 -9.96
CA ILE A 272 8.68 28.81 -10.16
C ILE A 272 8.01 28.46 -8.83
N ILE A 273 7.10 29.29 -8.38
CA ILE A 273 6.29 29.06 -7.19
C ILE A 273 4.92 28.59 -7.64
N ASN A 274 4.45 27.49 -7.08
CA ASN A 274 3.14 26.91 -7.34
C ASN A 274 2.37 26.82 -6.04
N GLU A 275 1.26 27.49 -5.95
CA GLU A 275 0.28 27.33 -4.90
C GLU A 275 -0.56 26.10 -5.19
N ILE A 276 -0.67 25.22 -4.21
CA ILE A 276 -1.36 23.94 -4.33
C ILE A 276 -2.51 23.93 -3.32
N ASN A 277 -3.71 23.84 -3.81
CA ASN A 277 -4.87 23.54 -2.98
C ASN A 277 -5.34 22.11 -3.25
N PHE A 278 -5.15 21.27 -2.27
CA PHE A 278 -5.49 19.86 -2.37
C PHE A 278 -7.01 19.60 -2.51
N ALA A 279 -7.84 20.55 -2.05
CA ALA A 279 -9.29 20.48 -2.20
C ALA A 279 -9.80 20.86 -3.60
N ASN A 280 -8.93 21.41 -4.47
CA ASN A 280 -9.31 21.75 -5.83
C ASN A 280 -9.84 20.52 -6.56
N LYS A 281 -10.63 20.77 -7.59
CA LYS A 281 -11.13 19.73 -8.48
C LYS A 281 -9.98 18.98 -9.14
N ALA A 282 -10.13 17.68 -9.28
CA ALA A 282 -9.26 16.87 -10.12
C ALA A 282 -9.36 17.34 -11.58
N LYS A 283 -8.35 17.09 -12.38
CA LYS A 283 -8.44 17.27 -13.83
C LYS A 283 -9.32 16.21 -14.47
N ASN A 284 -9.17 14.98 -14.03
CA ASN A 284 -10.04 13.88 -14.41
C ASN A 284 -11.13 13.71 -13.33
N GLU A 285 -12.18 14.54 -13.41
CA GLU A 285 -13.30 14.53 -12.47
C GLU A 285 -14.17 13.27 -12.59
N ASP A 286 -14.01 12.47 -13.63
CA ASP A 286 -14.70 11.20 -13.77
C ASP A 286 -14.10 10.10 -12.89
N LEU A 287 -12.78 10.12 -12.68
CA LEU A 287 -12.05 9.11 -11.92
C LEU A 287 -11.73 9.54 -10.50
N TYR A 288 -11.44 10.82 -10.27
CA TYR A 288 -10.92 11.31 -9.00
C TYR A 288 -11.83 12.37 -8.37
N SER A 289 -12.00 12.28 -7.05
CA SER A 289 -12.86 13.18 -6.29
C SER A 289 -12.29 14.60 -6.15
N ASN A 290 -10.97 14.72 -6.06
CA ASN A 290 -10.25 15.98 -5.89
C ASN A 290 -8.80 15.86 -6.37
N PHE A 291 -8.09 17.00 -6.36
CA PHE A 291 -6.75 17.10 -6.92
C PHE A 291 -5.70 16.27 -6.16
N ILE A 292 -5.76 16.19 -4.82
CA ILE A 292 -4.83 15.35 -4.04
C ILE A 292 -5.00 13.87 -4.39
N SER A 293 -6.23 13.41 -4.61
CA SER A 293 -6.51 12.03 -5.01
C SER A 293 -5.87 11.72 -6.37
N GLU A 294 -6.01 12.60 -7.35
CA GLU A 294 -5.40 12.42 -8.66
C GLU A 294 -3.87 12.35 -8.59
N ILE A 295 -3.22 13.20 -7.77
CA ILE A 295 -1.77 13.14 -7.56
C ILE A 295 -1.37 11.82 -6.88
N ALA A 296 -2.10 11.40 -5.86
CA ALA A 296 -1.81 10.17 -5.11
C ALA A 296 -1.88 8.94 -6.03
N PHE A 297 -2.90 8.87 -6.89
CA PHE A 297 -3.03 7.79 -7.86
C PHE A 297 -2.00 7.88 -8.99
N TYR A 298 -1.57 9.07 -9.38
CA TYR A 298 -0.43 9.21 -10.29
C TYR A 298 0.87 8.63 -9.70
N ILE A 299 1.15 8.88 -8.41
CA ILE A 299 2.31 8.26 -7.73
C ILE A 299 2.13 6.75 -7.62
N LYS A 300 0.93 6.26 -7.29
CA LYS A 300 0.60 4.84 -7.33
C LYS A 300 0.96 4.21 -8.67
N ASP A 301 0.58 4.84 -9.79
CA ASP A 301 0.91 4.36 -11.13
C ASP A 301 2.41 4.33 -11.40
N LEU A 302 3.15 5.31 -10.92
CA LEU A 302 4.62 5.31 -11.01
C LEU A 302 5.25 4.16 -10.24
N LEU A 303 4.71 3.83 -9.06
CA LEU A 303 5.17 2.72 -8.22
C LEU A 303 4.88 1.37 -8.87
N ILE A 304 3.66 1.16 -9.34
CA ILE A 304 3.25 -0.06 -10.04
C ILE A 304 4.12 -0.32 -11.28
N ASN A 305 4.42 0.73 -12.03
CA ASN A 305 5.22 0.65 -13.26
C ASN A 305 6.73 0.73 -13.02
N GLU A 306 7.18 0.71 -11.76
CA GLU A 306 8.60 0.80 -11.37
C GLU A 306 9.32 2.04 -11.94
N LYS A 307 8.58 3.15 -12.11
CA LYS A 307 9.06 4.41 -12.71
C LYS A 307 9.43 5.47 -11.69
N ILE A 308 9.55 5.12 -10.43
CA ILE A 308 9.92 6.01 -9.35
C ILE A 308 10.98 5.35 -8.47
N LYS A 309 11.87 6.16 -7.90
CA LYS A 309 12.79 5.74 -6.84
C LYS A 309 12.48 6.52 -5.58
N LEU A 310 12.32 5.82 -4.48
CA LEU A 310 12.09 6.40 -3.17
C LEU A 310 13.39 6.36 -2.33
N PRO A 311 13.57 7.33 -1.42
CA PRO A 311 14.63 7.28 -0.42
C PRO A 311 14.27 6.27 0.68
N ASP A 312 15.28 5.65 1.28
CA ASP A 312 15.10 4.87 2.52
C ASP A 312 14.82 5.83 3.68
N ASN A 313 13.53 6.13 3.87
CA ASN A 313 13.02 6.98 4.93
C ASN A 313 11.85 6.30 5.60
N LYS A 314 12.04 5.90 6.85
CA LYS A 314 11.07 5.10 7.62
C LYS A 314 9.70 5.76 7.69
N GLU A 315 9.65 7.06 7.92
CA GLU A 315 8.40 7.79 8.09
C GLU A 315 7.62 7.89 6.79
N LEU A 316 8.30 8.21 5.67
CA LEU A 316 7.69 8.22 4.34
C LEU A 316 7.11 6.83 3.99
N ILE A 317 7.86 5.77 4.29
CA ILE A 317 7.45 4.39 4.04
C ILE A 317 6.20 4.05 4.85
N GLU A 318 6.20 4.37 6.16
CA GLU A 318 5.06 4.15 7.05
C GLU A 318 3.82 4.93 6.57
N GLU A 319 3.96 6.23 6.30
CA GLU A 319 2.85 7.06 5.85
C GLU A 319 2.27 6.58 4.52
N MET A 320 3.10 6.21 3.55
CA MET A 320 2.65 5.68 2.27
C MET A 320 1.91 4.35 2.40
N SER A 321 2.40 3.44 3.23
CA SER A 321 1.79 2.12 3.42
C SER A 321 0.49 2.15 4.23
N LEU A 322 0.32 3.16 5.08
CA LEU A 322 -0.89 3.35 5.89
C LEU A 322 -1.96 4.20 5.20
N ARG A 323 -1.64 4.86 4.09
CA ARG A 323 -2.59 5.73 3.37
C ARG A 323 -3.68 4.91 2.71
N GLU A 324 -4.93 5.33 2.91
CA GLU A 324 -6.11 4.66 2.35
C GLU A 324 -6.88 5.57 1.39
N TYR A 325 -7.70 4.96 0.55
CA TYR A 325 -8.66 5.65 -0.31
C TYR A 325 -10.02 4.97 -0.25
N VAL A 326 -11.05 5.69 -0.61
CA VAL A 326 -12.43 5.19 -0.71
C VAL A 326 -13.02 5.57 -2.06
N LEU A 327 -14.10 4.92 -2.45
CA LEU A 327 -14.94 5.40 -3.56
C LEU A 327 -15.98 6.36 -3.00
N ASP A 328 -16.11 7.53 -3.59
CA ASP A 328 -17.15 8.50 -3.22
C ASP A 328 -18.52 8.09 -3.79
N ASN A 329 -19.55 8.86 -3.50
CA ASN A 329 -20.93 8.59 -3.94
C ASN A 329 -21.12 8.56 -5.47
N LYS A 330 -20.10 8.97 -6.23
CA LYS A 330 -20.06 8.91 -7.70
C LYS A 330 -19.10 7.83 -8.21
N ASN A 331 -18.68 6.90 -7.36
CA ASN A 331 -17.68 5.87 -7.63
C ASN A 331 -16.30 6.42 -8.05
N ARG A 332 -15.95 7.65 -7.63
CA ARG A 332 -14.65 8.23 -7.90
C ARG A 332 -13.69 7.92 -6.76
N GLN A 333 -12.44 7.72 -7.10
CA GLN A 333 -11.36 7.48 -6.13
C GLN A 333 -11.10 8.75 -5.31
N LYS A 334 -11.17 8.61 -3.99
CA LYS A 334 -10.97 9.69 -3.02
C LYS A 334 -9.95 9.26 -1.96
N LEU A 335 -8.82 9.95 -1.92
CA LEU A 335 -7.84 9.75 -0.85
C LEU A 335 -8.45 10.17 0.49
N GLU A 336 -8.20 9.41 1.55
CA GLU A 336 -8.62 9.80 2.89
C GLU A 336 -8.04 11.18 3.28
N THR A 337 -8.77 11.92 4.09
CA THR A 337 -8.35 13.23 4.60
C THR A 337 -7.24 13.09 5.66
N LYS A 338 -6.48 14.17 5.91
CA LYS A 338 -5.52 14.22 7.03
C LYS A 338 -6.16 13.86 8.38
N ASP A 339 -7.38 14.30 8.61
CA ASP A 339 -8.09 14.05 9.88
C ASP A 339 -8.50 12.59 10.02
N GLU A 340 -8.92 11.94 8.94
CA GLU A 340 -9.20 10.50 8.91
C GLU A 340 -7.93 9.68 9.16
N PHE A 341 -6.84 10.04 8.50
CA PHE A 341 -5.54 9.41 8.73
C PHE A 341 -5.06 9.57 10.17
N LYS A 342 -5.12 10.79 10.74
CA LYS A 342 -4.74 11.08 12.13
C LYS A 342 -5.54 10.23 13.13
N LYS A 343 -6.85 10.09 12.93
CA LYS A 343 -7.72 9.27 13.80
C LYS A 343 -7.30 7.81 13.85
N LYS A 344 -6.87 7.25 12.71
CA LYS A 344 -6.44 5.85 12.59
C LYS A 344 -5.01 5.62 13.09
N ASN A 345 -4.17 6.66 13.07
CA ASN A 345 -2.73 6.54 13.29
C ASN A 345 -2.24 7.31 14.53
N ASN A 346 -3.02 7.25 15.63
CA ASN A 346 -2.66 7.82 16.93
C ASN A 346 -2.28 9.32 16.89
N GLY A 347 -2.97 10.09 16.07
CA GLY A 347 -2.76 11.53 15.92
C GLY A 347 -1.59 11.93 14.99
N ARG A 348 -0.87 10.97 14.41
CA ARG A 348 0.21 11.28 13.46
C ARG A 348 -0.35 11.86 12.16
N SER A 349 0.29 12.90 11.65
CA SER A 349 -0.02 13.51 10.35
C SER A 349 0.83 12.86 9.23
N PRO A 350 0.32 12.74 8.00
CA PRO A 350 1.09 12.19 6.88
C PRO A 350 1.88 13.28 6.14
N ASP A 351 2.59 14.13 6.88
CA ASP A 351 3.21 15.35 6.35
C ASP A 351 4.36 15.06 5.37
N THR A 352 5.06 13.93 5.57
CA THR A 352 6.13 13.50 4.68
C THR A 352 5.58 13.03 3.33
N PHE A 353 4.50 12.26 3.35
CA PHE A 353 3.83 11.84 2.11
C PHE A 353 3.13 13.02 1.43
N ASP A 354 2.49 13.93 2.17
CA ASP A 354 1.84 15.10 1.59
C ASP A 354 2.85 16.04 0.93
N SER A 355 4.06 16.19 1.50
CA SER A 355 5.15 16.94 0.84
C SER A 355 5.61 16.25 -0.46
N LEU A 356 5.63 14.91 -0.49
CA LEU A 356 5.91 14.15 -1.72
C LEU A 356 4.81 14.36 -2.76
N LEU A 357 3.53 14.33 -2.38
CA LEU A 357 2.42 14.62 -3.29
C LEU A 357 2.61 15.97 -3.98
N MET A 358 2.99 17.01 -3.23
CA MET A 358 3.24 18.35 -3.79
C MET A 358 4.39 18.37 -4.82
N CYS A 359 5.40 17.50 -4.67
CA CYS A 359 6.48 17.37 -5.67
C CYS A 359 5.96 16.95 -7.06
N PHE A 360 4.85 16.25 -7.13
CA PHE A 360 4.26 15.74 -8.37
C PHE A 360 3.06 16.56 -8.87
N ALA A 361 2.58 17.54 -8.10
CA ALA A 361 1.41 18.34 -8.44
C ALA A 361 1.51 19.02 -9.82
N ASN A 362 2.71 19.45 -10.23
CA ASN A 362 2.93 20.08 -11.52
C ASN A 362 2.83 19.09 -12.70
N LYS A 363 2.99 17.79 -12.49
CA LYS A 363 2.80 16.76 -13.53
C LYS A 363 1.36 16.71 -13.98
N ILE A 364 0.45 16.78 -13.03
CA ILE A 364 -0.98 16.81 -13.32
C ILE A 364 -1.37 18.13 -14.00
N LYS A 365 -0.79 19.26 -13.61
CA LYS A 365 -1.08 20.57 -14.23
C LYS A 365 -0.62 20.68 -15.69
N LYS A 366 0.40 19.94 -16.11
CA LYS A 366 1.03 20.07 -17.45
C LYS A 366 0.37 19.29 -18.58
N ASN A 367 -0.55 18.37 -18.30
CA ASN A 367 -1.28 17.65 -19.35
C ASN A 367 -2.35 18.53 -20.01
N ILE A 368 -1.99 19.75 -20.43
CA ILE A 368 -2.79 20.49 -21.40
C ILE A 368 -2.48 19.86 -22.76
N VAL A 369 -3.35 19.00 -23.21
CA VAL A 369 -3.36 18.52 -24.59
C VAL A 369 -3.69 19.74 -25.46
N PHE A 370 -2.72 20.24 -26.17
CA PHE A 370 -2.99 21.09 -27.34
C PHE A 370 -3.54 20.16 -28.41
N PHE A 371 -4.81 20.33 -28.75
CA PHE A 371 -5.40 19.76 -29.97
C PHE A 371 -4.82 20.47 -31.18
#